data_9c14cad7742459e908cfc0621219f874
#
_entry.id   9c14cad7742459e908cfc0621219f874
#
_cell.length_a   1.000
_cell.length_b   1.000
_cell.length_c   1.000
_cell.angle_alpha   90.00
_cell.angle_beta   90.00
_cell.angle_gamma   90.00
#
_symmetry.space_group_name_H-M   'P 1'
#
loop_
_entity.id
_entity.type
_entity.pdbx_description
1 polymer ?
#
loop_
_entity_poly.entity_id
_entity_poly.type
_entity_poly.pdbx_seq_one_letter_code
_entity_poly.pdbx_strand_id
1 'polypeptide(L)' 'MERVTENIYVETEYPGTNVGLIITDRGLVLVESPYMPEDALDFAQKIKSVSDKEVV' A
#
# COMPACT_ATOMS: atom_id res chain seq x y z
N MET A 1 6.74 1.63 -4.87
CA MET A 1 5.33 1.72 -5.35
C MET A 1 5.23 2.73 -6.47
N GLU A 2 4.35 2.46 -7.39
CA GLU A 2 4.07 3.40 -8.47
C GLU A 2 2.88 4.29 -8.08
N ARG A 3 3.03 5.59 -8.24
CA ARG A 3 1.94 6.53 -8.00
C ARG A 3 1.10 6.65 -9.27
N VAL A 4 -0.15 6.23 -9.18
CA VAL A 4 -1.06 6.24 -10.34
C VAL A 4 -1.80 7.57 -10.43
N THR A 5 -2.29 8.08 -9.29
CA THR A 5 -2.90 9.40 -9.19
C THR A 5 -2.38 10.09 -7.93
N GLU A 6 -2.88 11.29 -7.64
CA GLU A 6 -2.52 11.99 -6.40
C GLU A 6 -2.73 11.14 -5.16
N ASN A 7 -3.74 10.25 -5.19
CA ASN A 7 -4.19 9.54 -4.00
C ASN A 7 -4.09 8.02 -4.13
N ILE A 8 -3.61 7.49 -5.25
CA ILE A 8 -3.60 6.06 -5.50
C ILE A 8 -2.18 5.61 -5.86
N TYR A 9 -1.71 4.60 -5.13
CA TYR A 9 -0.43 3.95 -5.37
C TYR A 9 -0.67 2.47 -5.63
N VAL A 10 0.17 1.86 -6.46
CA VAL A 10 0.10 0.44 -6.77
C VAL A 10 1.48 -0.17 -6.63
N GLU A 11 1.55 -1.33 -6.02
CA GLU A 11 2.77 -2.11 -5.91
C GLU A 11 2.58 -3.43 -6.66
N THR A 12 3.43 -3.68 -7.64
CA THR A 12 3.31 -4.86 -8.52
C THR A 12 4.47 -5.83 -8.38
N GLU A 13 5.40 -5.58 -7.46
CA GLU A 13 6.62 -6.39 -7.34
C GLU A 13 6.51 -7.57 -6.39
N TYR A 14 5.42 -7.67 -5.62
CA TYR A 14 5.26 -8.80 -4.72
C TYR A 14 4.74 -10.02 -5.46
N PRO A 15 5.32 -11.21 -5.21
CA PRO A 15 4.88 -12.41 -5.90
C PRO A 15 3.42 -12.74 -5.63
N GLY A 16 2.71 -13.08 -6.67
CA GLY A 16 1.35 -13.60 -6.59
C GLY A 16 0.26 -12.58 -6.42
N THR A 17 0.57 -11.29 -6.25
CA THR A 17 -0.47 -10.30 -6.06
C THR A 17 0.01 -8.90 -6.42
N ASN A 18 -0.95 -8.07 -6.84
CA ASN A 18 -0.75 -6.62 -6.95
C ASN A 18 -1.54 -5.98 -5.83
N VAL A 19 -0.92 -5.04 -5.13
CA VAL A 19 -1.56 -4.39 -3.99
C VAL A 19 -1.73 -2.91 -4.28
N GLY A 20 -2.82 -2.35 -3.77
CA GLY A 20 -3.12 -0.94 -3.96
C GLY A 20 -3.24 -0.21 -2.64
N LEU A 21 -2.96 1.09 -2.68
CA LEU A 21 -3.10 1.98 -1.53
C LEU A 21 -3.87 3.20 -1.98
N ILE A 22 -4.98 3.49 -1.31
CA ILE A 22 -5.79 4.67 -1.57
C ILE A 22 -5.72 5.57 -0.35
N ILE A 23 -5.30 6.81 -0.55
CA ILE A 23 -5.21 7.81 0.52
C ILE A 23 -6.50 8.62 0.53
N THR A 24 -7.19 8.60 1.67
CA THR A 24 -8.44 9.36 1.84
C THR A 24 -8.31 10.33 3.01
N ASP A 25 -9.31 11.20 3.16
CA ASP A 25 -9.35 12.13 4.29
C ASP A 25 -9.43 11.43 5.63
N ARG A 26 -9.98 10.22 5.65
CA ARG A 26 -10.19 9.47 6.89
C ARG A 26 -9.09 8.48 7.20
N GLY A 27 -8.19 8.23 6.27
CA GLY A 27 -7.12 7.29 6.45
C GLY A 27 -6.82 6.55 5.16
N LEU A 28 -6.14 5.43 5.29
CA LEU A 28 -5.66 4.65 4.17
C LEU A 28 -6.54 3.44 3.94
N VAL A 29 -6.86 3.17 2.68
CA VAL A 29 -7.58 1.97 2.27
C VAL A 29 -6.62 1.10 1.47
N LEU A 30 -6.47 -0.16 1.89
CA LEU A 30 -5.65 -1.12 1.17
C LEU A 30 -6.52 -1.99 0.28
N VAL A 31 -6.06 -2.23 -0.94
CA VAL A 31 -6.67 -3.17 -1.87
C VAL A 31 -5.72 -4.34 -1.99
N GLU A 32 -6.13 -5.49 -1.47
CA GLU A 32 -5.30 -6.68 -1.36
C GLU A 32 -4.16 -6.50 -0.36
N SER A 33 -3.39 -7.56 -0.16
CA SER A 33 -2.17 -7.48 0.66
C SER A 33 -1.18 -8.54 0.15
N PRO A 34 0.13 -8.36 0.43
CA PRO A 34 1.11 -9.37 0.04
C PRO A 34 0.83 -10.71 0.73
N TYR A 35 1.15 -11.81 0.05
CA TYR A 35 0.97 -13.15 0.60
C TYR A 35 1.95 -13.47 1.71
N MET A 36 3.20 -13.07 1.55
CA MET A 36 4.26 -13.46 2.48
C MET A 36 4.35 -12.47 3.63
N PRO A 37 4.54 -12.95 4.87
CA PRO A 37 4.64 -12.03 6.02
C PRO A 37 5.75 -10.99 5.89
N GLU A 38 6.91 -11.37 5.35
CA GLU A 38 8.01 -10.42 5.15
C GLU A 38 7.66 -9.34 4.12
N ASP A 39 6.86 -9.70 3.11
CA ASP A 39 6.41 -8.72 2.12
C ASP A 39 5.37 -7.77 2.73
N ALA A 40 4.53 -8.27 3.63
CA ALA A 40 3.57 -7.43 4.32
C ALA A 40 4.28 -6.39 5.20
N LEU A 41 5.36 -6.78 5.88
CA LEU A 41 6.15 -5.84 6.67
C LEU A 41 6.83 -4.81 5.78
N ASP A 42 7.37 -5.24 4.64
CA ASP A 42 7.98 -4.35 3.67
C ASP A 42 6.96 -3.35 3.14
N PHE A 43 5.76 -3.82 2.81
CA PHE A 43 4.69 -2.95 2.32
C PHE A 43 4.28 -1.94 3.39
N ALA A 44 4.20 -2.34 4.65
CA ALA A 44 3.89 -1.43 5.74
C ALA A 44 4.90 -0.28 5.83
N GLN A 45 6.18 -0.58 5.61
CA GLN A 45 7.21 0.45 5.60
C GLN A 45 7.07 1.37 4.39
N LYS A 46 6.74 0.81 3.23
CA LYS A 46 6.49 1.62 2.03
C LYS A 46 5.31 2.57 2.24
N ILE A 47 4.25 2.10 2.88
CA ILE A 47 3.09 2.92 3.20
C ILE A 47 3.51 4.10 4.07
N LYS A 48 4.31 3.85 5.09
CA LYS A 48 4.76 4.92 5.99
C LYS A 48 5.63 5.96 5.30
N SER A 49 6.28 5.58 4.21
CA SER A 49 7.10 6.53 3.45
C SER A 49 6.26 7.50 2.63
N VAL A 50 4.98 7.21 2.38
CA VAL A 50 4.11 8.09 1.58
C VAL A 50 3.03 8.75 2.42
N SER A 51 2.67 8.19 3.58
CA SER A 51 1.64 8.77 4.44
C SER A 51 1.80 8.28 5.87
N ASP A 52 1.50 9.14 6.83
CA ASP A 52 1.48 8.77 8.25
C ASP A 52 0.06 8.49 8.74
N LYS A 53 -0.93 8.48 7.85
CA LYS A 53 -2.30 8.15 8.22
C LYS A 53 -2.42 6.66 8.53
N GLU A 54 -3.44 6.33 9.32
CA GLU A 54 -3.71 4.95 9.69
C GLU A 54 -4.57 4.25 8.65
N VAL A 55 -4.42 2.92 8.56
CA VAL A 55 -5.27 2.10 7.71
C VAL A 55 -6.64 1.98 8.39
N VAL A 56 -7.66 2.21 7.63
CA VAL A 56 -9.04 2.13 8.12
C VAL A 56 -9.74 0.87 7.62
#